data_fc02b53053b784707cee890bd7d256c9
#
_entry.id   fc02b53053b784707cee890bd7d256c9
#
_cell.length_a   1.000
_cell.length_b   1.000
_cell.length_c   1.000
_cell.angle_alpha   90.00
_cell.angle_beta   90.00
_cell.angle_gamma   90.00
#
_symmetry.space_group_name_H-M   'P 1'
#
loop_
_entity.id
_entity.type
_entity.pdbx_description
1 polymer ?
#
loop_
_entity_poly.entity_id
_entity_poly.type
_entity_poly.pdbx_seq_one_letter_code
_entity_poly.pdbx_strand_id
1 'polypeptide(L)'
;MACSPSPLPCDKVLEGIQSEWTREQAELKEKLICHDTEPWQQDFNLLHYIGGVDVSFVKTSETVACASLVVCDFPELKVVYSDCELVHLNTPYIPGFLAFREVGFFINLLEKLKSKDQNLMPQVILVDGNGVLHPRGFGIASHLGVLSDTPCVGIAKTLMQVDGIAKDEQFTNKVAELSCDGDTFPLITTSGRTLGMALRGSEKSSNPIFVSVGHKVSLATAVRLARRCCRYRVAEPVRQADIRSRDFLREKFPESYDTAACKQPKRRTVKDSDHLERYQQYANERKIERVVFHCHSKLAS
;
A
#
# COMPACT_ATOMS: atom_id res chain seq x y z
N MET A 1 -10.57 -42.17 -23.13
CA MET A 1 -10.04 -40.84 -23.55
C MET A 1 -10.67 -39.79 -22.66
N ALA A 2 -9.94 -39.30 -21.69
CA ALA A 2 -10.41 -38.23 -20.81
C ALA A 2 -10.26 -36.89 -21.58
N CYS A 3 -11.39 -36.25 -21.85
CA CYS A 3 -11.42 -34.94 -22.48
C CYS A 3 -10.90 -33.92 -21.44
N SER A 4 -9.73 -33.34 -21.67
CA SER A 4 -9.23 -32.20 -20.87
C SER A 4 -10.24 -31.06 -20.98
N PRO A 5 -10.65 -30.43 -19.86
CA PRO A 5 -11.58 -29.32 -19.93
C PRO A 5 -10.94 -28.16 -20.73
N SER A 6 -11.69 -27.61 -21.68
CA SER A 6 -11.28 -26.41 -22.42
C SER A 6 -10.95 -25.27 -21.43
N PRO A 7 -9.87 -24.50 -21.66
CA PRO A 7 -9.55 -23.38 -20.80
C PRO A 7 -10.71 -22.38 -20.78
N LEU A 8 -11.04 -21.88 -19.59
CA LEU A 8 -12.06 -20.84 -19.43
C LEU A 8 -11.64 -19.57 -20.17
N PRO A 9 -12.57 -18.82 -20.77
CA PRO A 9 -12.27 -17.50 -21.33
C PRO A 9 -11.62 -16.59 -20.26
N CYS A 10 -10.67 -15.77 -20.68
CA CYS A 10 -9.90 -14.86 -19.79
C CYS A 10 -10.80 -14.04 -18.85
N ASP A 11 -11.92 -13.53 -19.37
CA ASP A 11 -12.89 -12.75 -18.60
C ASP A 11 -13.50 -13.54 -17.43
N LYS A 12 -13.84 -14.80 -17.62
CA LYS A 12 -14.42 -15.65 -16.55
C LYS A 12 -13.41 -15.97 -15.44
N VAL A 13 -12.14 -16.13 -15.81
CA VAL A 13 -11.07 -16.32 -14.80
C VAL A 13 -10.88 -15.05 -13.99
N LEU A 14 -10.88 -13.90 -14.63
CA LEU A 14 -10.75 -12.60 -13.99
C LEU A 14 -11.93 -12.30 -13.06
N GLU A 15 -13.15 -12.55 -13.50
CA GLU A 15 -14.38 -12.42 -12.69
C GLU A 15 -14.34 -13.34 -11.45
N GLY A 16 -13.84 -14.57 -11.61
CA GLY A 16 -13.65 -15.49 -10.50
C GLY A 16 -12.67 -14.97 -9.45
N ILE A 17 -11.52 -14.43 -9.88
CA ILE A 17 -10.52 -13.82 -9.00
C ILE A 17 -11.10 -12.60 -8.29
N GLN A 18 -11.77 -11.71 -9.00
CA GLN A 18 -12.41 -10.52 -8.43
C GLN A 18 -13.46 -10.87 -7.37
N SER A 19 -14.27 -11.89 -7.65
CA SER A 19 -15.30 -12.37 -6.71
C SER A 19 -14.66 -12.92 -5.44
N GLU A 20 -13.61 -13.71 -5.55
CA GLU A 20 -12.87 -14.26 -4.42
C GLU A 20 -12.21 -13.15 -3.57
N TRP A 21 -11.50 -12.22 -4.22
CA TRP A 21 -10.86 -11.10 -3.52
C TRP A 21 -11.86 -10.15 -2.88
N THR A 22 -13.03 -9.95 -3.50
CA THR A 22 -14.12 -9.15 -2.91
C THR A 22 -14.60 -9.76 -1.60
N ARG A 23 -14.78 -11.09 -1.58
CA ARG A 23 -15.17 -11.81 -0.37
C ARG A 23 -14.09 -11.74 0.71
N GLU A 24 -12.84 -12.06 0.36
CA GLU A 24 -11.71 -12.00 1.29
C GLU A 24 -11.52 -10.58 1.86
N GLN A 25 -11.64 -9.56 1.01
CA GLN A 25 -11.56 -8.16 1.44
C GLN A 25 -12.70 -7.79 2.40
N ALA A 26 -13.91 -8.31 2.19
CA ALA A 26 -15.03 -8.10 3.09
C ALA A 26 -14.82 -8.80 4.45
N GLU A 27 -14.35 -10.05 4.45
CA GLU A 27 -14.01 -10.80 5.66
C GLU A 27 -12.91 -10.12 6.49
N LEU A 28 -11.87 -9.61 5.84
CA LEU A 28 -10.79 -8.88 6.53
C LEU A 28 -11.28 -7.53 7.07
N LYS A 29 -12.18 -6.86 6.35
CA LYS A 29 -12.74 -5.58 6.76
C LYS A 29 -13.51 -5.67 8.09
N GLU A 30 -14.13 -6.80 8.42
CA GLU A 30 -14.79 -7.02 9.71
C GLU A 30 -13.83 -6.92 10.90
N LYS A 31 -12.52 -7.13 10.67
CA LYS A 31 -11.46 -7.02 11.68
C LYS A 31 -10.84 -5.62 11.76
N LEU A 32 -11.33 -4.67 10.93
CA LEU A 32 -10.78 -3.34 10.84
C LEU A 32 -11.12 -2.50 12.09
N ILE A 33 -10.11 -1.94 12.71
CA ILE A 33 -10.23 -1.04 13.86
C ILE A 33 -9.87 0.38 13.40
N CYS A 34 -10.82 1.33 13.54
CA CYS A 34 -10.66 2.73 13.09
C CYS A 34 -10.55 3.72 14.26
N HIS A 35 -10.09 3.28 15.41
CA HIS A 35 -9.84 4.10 16.60
C HIS A 35 -8.48 3.79 17.20
N ASP A 36 -8.01 4.66 18.06
CA ASP A 36 -6.72 4.54 18.75
C ASP A 36 -6.75 3.38 19.74
N THR A 37 -5.73 2.52 19.73
CA THR A 37 -5.59 1.34 20.60
C THR A 37 -4.29 1.33 21.39
N GLU A 38 -3.29 2.14 21.02
CA GLU A 38 -1.97 2.12 21.58
C GLU A 38 -1.66 3.37 22.43
N PRO A 39 -0.91 3.26 23.53
CA PRO A 39 -0.59 4.39 24.40
C PRO A 39 0.11 5.56 23.69
N TRP A 40 1.00 5.28 22.74
CA TRP A 40 1.72 6.31 21.99
C TRP A 40 0.79 7.26 21.22
N GLN A 41 -0.43 6.84 20.91
CA GLN A 41 -1.41 7.63 20.18
C GLN A 41 -1.96 8.80 21.00
N GLN A 42 -1.90 8.69 22.32
CA GLN A 42 -2.21 9.78 23.25
C GLN A 42 -0.97 10.63 23.55
N ASP A 43 0.20 10.01 23.68
CA ASP A 43 1.47 10.67 23.97
C ASP A 43 2.57 10.22 23.01
N PHE A 44 2.93 11.07 22.05
CA PHE A 44 3.97 10.77 21.06
C PHE A 44 5.40 10.62 21.65
N ASN A 45 5.61 10.94 22.91
CA ASN A 45 6.89 10.62 23.56
C ASN A 45 7.08 9.11 23.76
N LEU A 46 6.01 8.33 23.67
CA LEU A 46 6.03 6.86 23.75
C LEU A 46 6.22 6.21 22.37
N LEU A 47 6.28 7.01 21.30
CA LEU A 47 6.53 6.53 19.95
C LEU A 47 8.02 6.61 19.66
N HIS A 48 8.63 5.46 19.34
CA HIS A 48 10.06 5.37 19.08
C HIS A 48 10.39 5.03 17.63
N TYR A 49 9.60 4.15 17.01
CA TYR A 49 9.86 3.65 15.66
C TYR A 49 8.63 3.72 14.76
N ILE A 50 8.83 4.24 13.56
CA ILE A 50 7.81 4.35 12.51
C ILE A 50 8.30 3.61 11.27
N GLY A 51 7.49 2.69 10.76
CA GLY A 51 7.73 2.00 9.50
C GLY A 51 7.23 2.80 8.30
N GLY A 52 7.89 2.63 7.18
CA GLY A 52 7.42 3.05 5.85
C GLY A 52 7.58 1.92 4.86
N VAL A 53 6.56 1.67 4.04
CA VAL A 53 6.59 0.63 3.00
C VAL A 53 6.20 1.20 1.64
N ASP A 54 6.84 0.70 0.59
CA ASP A 54 6.61 1.08 -0.80
C ASP A 54 6.99 -0.06 -1.76
N VAL A 55 6.35 -0.11 -2.93
CA VAL A 55 6.74 -0.97 -4.05
C VAL A 55 7.04 -0.13 -5.26
N SER A 56 8.28 -0.19 -5.75
CA SER A 56 8.69 0.47 -6.99
C SER A 56 8.93 -0.55 -8.10
N PHE A 57 8.51 -0.21 -9.33
CA PHE A 57 8.62 -1.08 -10.50
C PHE A 57 9.83 -0.73 -11.35
N VAL A 58 10.43 -1.75 -11.99
CA VAL A 58 11.39 -1.54 -13.07
C VAL A 58 10.68 -0.84 -14.23
N LYS A 59 11.26 0.23 -14.77
CA LYS A 59 10.61 1.05 -15.82
C LYS A 59 10.17 0.27 -17.06
N THR A 60 10.86 -0.83 -17.37
CA THR A 60 10.64 -1.66 -18.54
C THR A 60 9.81 -2.93 -18.24
N SER A 61 9.37 -3.12 -16.99
CA SER A 61 8.64 -4.30 -16.55
C SER A 61 7.43 -3.94 -15.70
N GLU A 62 6.31 -4.63 -15.90
CA GLU A 62 5.11 -4.53 -15.05
C GLU A 62 5.07 -5.61 -13.97
N THR A 63 6.02 -6.52 -13.98
CA THR A 63 6.07 -7.68 -13.09
C THR A 63 7.28 -7.71 -12.18
N VAL A 64 8.37 -7.03 -12.56
CA VAL A 64 9.58 -6.95 -11.74
C VAL A 64 9.57 -5.66 -10.94
N ALA A 65 9.64 -5.80 -9.63
CA ALA A 65 9.57 -4.68 -8.70
C ALA A 65 10.51 -4.87 -7.50
N CYS A 66 10.64 -3.83 -6.70
CA CYS A 66 11.30 -3.88 -5.42
C CYS A 66 10.31 -3.51 -4.33
N ALA A 67 10.07 -4.41 -3.39
CA ALA A 67 9.39 -4.11 -2.14
C ALA A 67 10.40 -3.59 -1.12
N SER A 68 10.06 -2.53 -0.41
CA SER A 68 10.94 -1.86 0.55
C SER A 68 10.22 -1.66 1.88
N LEU A 69 10.96 -1.94 2.96
CA LEU A 69 10.62 -1.59 4.34
C LEU A 69 11.72 -0.67 4.89
N VAL A 70 11.32 0.44 5.46
CA VAL A 70 12.19 1.36 6.18
C VAL A 70 11.64 1.54 7.58
N VAL A 71 12.51 1.57 8.60
CA VAL A 71 12.16 2.00 9.94
C VAL A 71 12.94 3.27 10.26
N CYS A 72 12.22 4.28 10.70
CA CYS A 72 12.77 5.54 11.18
C CYS A 72 12.59 5.66 12.69
N ASP A 73 13.56 6.25 13.37
CA ASP A 73 13.37 6.74 14.75
C ASP A 73 12.39 7.94 14.77
N PHE A 74 11.82 8.20 15.90
CA PHE A 74 10.92 9.33 16.12
C PHE A 74 11.36 10.09 17.39
N PRO A 75 11.43 11.44 17.36
CA PRO A 75 10.91 12.34 16.31
C PRO A 75 11.90 12.72 15.20
N GLU A 76 13.18 12.27 15.24
CA GLU A 76 14.25 12.71 14.34
C GLU A 76 14.08 12.20 12.92
N LEU A 77 13.27 11.15 12.70
CA LEU A 77 13.01 10.52 11.40
C LEU A 77 14.28 10.09 10.66
N LYS A 78 15.32 9.69 11.42
CA LYS A 78 16.51 9.05 10.84
C LYS A 78 16.22 7.58 10.57
N VAL A 79 16.70 7.08 9.45
CA VAL A 79 16.55 5.67 9.11
C VAL A 79 17.48 4.84 9.98
N VAL A 80 16.91 3.96 10.79
CA VAL A 80 17.61 3.02 11.68
C VAL A 80 17.64 1.60 11.10
N TYR A 81 16.71 1.27 10.20
CA TYR A 81 16.69 0.01 9.46
C TYR A 81 16.13 0.23 8.06
N SER A 82 16.64 -0.53 7.10
CA SER A 82 16.05 -0.62 5.77
C SER A 82 16.32 -1.98 5.15
N ASP A 83 15.34 -2.50 4.43
CA ASP A 83 15.47 -3.72 3.63
C ASP A 83 14.74 -3.54 2.31
N CYS A 84 15.32 -4.08 1.24
CA CYS A 84 14.81 -4.04 -0.11
C CYS A 84 14.87 -5.44 -0.71
N GLU A 85 13.78 -5.91 -1.26
CA GLU A 85 13.67 -7.23 -1.86
C GLU A 85 13.17 -7.13 -3.29
N LEU A 86 13.91 -7.79 -4.22
CA LEU A 86 13.45 -7.94 -5.60
C LEU A 86 12.29 -8.92 -5.62
N VAL A 87 11.16 -8.50 -6.16
CA VAL A 87 9.93 -9.28 -6.18
C VAL A 87 9.38 -9.42 -7.59
N HIS A 88 8.74 -10.55 -7.84
CA HIS A 88 8.03 -10.82 -9.09
C HIS A 88 6.53 -10.84 -8.83
N LEU A 89 5.80 -9.89 -9.45
CA LEU A 89 4.36 -9.78 -9.30
C LEU A 89 3.66 -10.60 -10.38
N ASN A 90 3.31 -11.82 -10.05
CA ASN A 90 2.54 -12.72 -10.93
C ASN A 90 1.03 -12.43 -10.89
N THR A 91 0.61 -11.69 -9.88
CA THR A 91 -0.79 -11.32 -9.65
C THR A 91 -1.22 -10.18 -10.58
N PRO A 92 -2.37 -10.28 -11.24
CA PRO A 92 -2.89 -9.23 -12.12
C PRO A 92 -3.15 -7.92 -11.38
N TYR A 93 -2.94 -6.80 -12.07
CA TYR A 93 -3.41 -5.51 -11.56
C TYR A 93 -4.92 -5.37 -11.82
N ILE A 94 -5.69 -5.38 -10.75
CA ILE A 94 -7.13 -5.13 -10.78
C ILE A 94 -7.39 -3.89 -9.93
N PRO A 95 -8.00 -2.81 -10.49
CA PRO A 95 -8.28 -1.60 -9.73
C PRO A 95 -9.08 -1.88 -8.45
N GLY A 96 -8.61 -1.33 -7.34
CA GLY A 96 -9.21 -1.54 -6.02
C GLY A 96 -8.78 -2.83 -5.31
N PHE A 97 -7.86 -3.63 -5.90
CA PHE A 97 -7.31 -4.85 -5.30
C PHE A 97 -5.78 -4.84 -5.22
N LEU A 98 -5.16 -3.65 -5.18
CA LEU A 98 -3.70 -3.49 -5.12
C LEU A 98 -3.06 -4.31 -3.99
N ALA A 99 -3.71 -4.37 -2.84
CA ALA A 99 -3.23 -5.09 -1.67
C ALA A 99 -2.95 -6.58 -1.94
N PHE A 100 -3.80 -7.25 -2.73
CA PHE A 100 -3.61 -8.67 -3.07
C PHE A 100 -2.36 -8.94 -3.89
N ARG A 101 -1.80 -7.90 -4.46
CA ARG A 101 -0.61 -7.93 -5.28
C ARG A 101 0.67 -7.63 -4.50
N GLU A 102 0.57 -6.84 -3.42
CA GLU A 102 1.73 -6.24 -2.77
C GLU A 102 1.86 -6.56 -1.28
N VAL A 103 0.76 -6.77 -0.57
CA VAL A 103 0.77 -6.88 0.91
C VAL A 103 1.62 -8.04 1.42
N GLY A 104 1.66 -9.17 0.70
CA GLY A 104 2.45 -10.34 1.08
C GLY A 104 3.96 -10.03 1.20
N PHE A 105 4.48 -9.18 0.33
CA PHE A 105 5.89 -8.77 0.39
C PHE A 105 6.18 -7.91 1.62
N PHE A 106 5.25 -7.04 2.01
CA PHE A 106 5.41 -6.23 3.23
C PHE A 106 5.37 -7.10 4.48
N ILE A 107 4.49 -8.09 4.53
CA ILE A 107 4.45 -9.06 5.64
C ILE A 107 5.78 -9.81 5.76
N ASN A 108 6.31 -10.33 4.64
CA ASN A 108 7.61 -11.03 4.63
C ASN A 108 8.75 -10.14 5.14
N LEU A 109 8.80 -8.87 4.72
CA LEU A 109 9.81 -7.91 5.19
C LEU A 109 9.66 -7.62 6.69
N LEU A 110 8.45 -7.53 7.21
CA LEU A 110 8.19 -7.35 8.66
C LEU A 110 8.59 -8.59 9.46
N GLU A 111 8.27 -9.79 8.99
CA GLU A 111 8.67 -11.05 9.62
C GLU A 111 10.20 -11.20 9.64
N LYS A 112 10.86 -10.84 8.54
CA LYS A 112 12.32 -10.83 8.44
C LYS A 112 12.96 -9.85 9.43
N LEU A 113 12.41 -8.64 9.56
CA LEU A 113 12.85 -7.67 10.57
C LEU A 113 12.66 -8.24 11.97
N LYS A 114 11.46 -8.77 12.28
CA LYS A 114 11.14 -9.36 13.59
C LYS A 114 12.11 -10.48 13.97
N SER A 115 12.48 -11.32 13.01
CA SER A 115 13.44 -12.40 13.22
C SER A 115 14.87 -11.91 13.42
N LYS A 116 15.24 -10.77 12.82
CA LYS A 116 16.58 -10.18 12.88
C LYS A 116 16.78 -9.32 14.13
N ASP A 117 15.83 -8.44 14.43
CA ASP A 117 15.85 -7.56 15.59
C ASP A 117 14.42 -7.11 15.94
N GLN A 118 13.82 -7.79 16.90
CA GLN A 118 12.46 -7.49 17.36
C GLN A 118 12.34 -6.08 17.98
N ASN A 119 13.44 -5.51 18.52
CA ASN A 119 13.40 -4.20 19.16
C ASN A 119 13.22 -3.05 18.16
N LEU A 120 13.54 -3.30 16.87
CA LEU A 120 13.35 -2.33 15.78
C LEU A 120 11.98 -2.45 15.12
N MET A 121 11.07 -3.30 15.61
CA MET A 121 9.73 -3.38 15.05
C MET A 121 9.01 -2.04 15.18
N PRO A 122 8.44 -1.51 14.07
CA PRO A 122 7.73 -0.25 14.11
C PRO A 122 6.41 -0.36 14.87
N GLN A 123 6.12 0.65 15.69
CA GLN A 123 4.85 0.77 16.43
C GLN A 123 3.69 1.22 15.53
N VAL A 124 4.01 1.77 14.37
CA VAL A 124 3.05 2.18 13.33
C VAL A 124 3.71 2.13 11.97
N ILE A 125 2.95 1.77 10.93
CA ILE A 125 3.44 1.72 9.55
C ILE A 125 2.70 2.74 8.69
N LEU A 126 3.45 3.60 8.02
CA LEU A 126 2.95 4.49 6.97
C LEU A 126 3.08 3.76 5.62
N VAL A 127 1.97 3.64 4.91
CA VAL A 127 1.89 2.85 3.67
C VAL A 127 1.67 3.79 2.48
N ASP A 128 2.47 3.66 1.42
CA ASP A 128 2.19 4.37 0.15
C ASP A 128 0.93 3.80 -0.49
N GLY A 129 -0.20 4.42 -0.19
CA GLY A 129 -1.51 4.00 -0.64
C GLY A 129 -2.63 4.38 0.31
N ASN A 130 -3.82 3.89 0.04
CA ASN A 130 -5.01 4.23 0.80
C ASN A 130 -5.35 3.17 1.87
N GLY A 131 -5.95 3.64 2.96
CA GLY A 131 -6.66 2.83 3.93
C GLY A 131 -8.16 2.79 3.64
N VAL A 132 -8.97 3.37 4.54
CA VAL A 132 -10.45 3.43 4.35
C VAL A 132 -10.89 4.37 3.22
N LEU A 133 -10.03 5.24 2.72
CA LEU A 133 -10.27 6.04 1.51
C LEU A 133 -10.20 5.15 0.27
N HIS A 134 -11.19 4.30 0.09
CA HIS A 134 -11.21 3.25 -0.91
C HIS A 134 -12.66 2.89 -1.28
N PRO A 135 -12.98 2.49 -2.54
CA PRO A 135 -14.36 2.19 -2.95
C PRO A 135 -15.08 1.19 -2.06
N ARG A 136 -14.38 0.19 -1.53
CA ARG A 136 -14.92 -0.79 -0.57
C ARG A 136 -14.57 -0.47 0.88
N GLY A 137 -13.95 0.71 1.15
CA GLY A 137 -13.51 1.12 2.49
C GLY A 137 -12.39 0.26 3.08
N PHE A 138 -11.58 -0.39 2.22
CA PHE A 138 -10.51 -1.29 2.65
C PHE A 138 -9.40 -1.35 1.59
N GLY A 139 -8.44 -0.44 1.69
CA GLY A 139 -7.27 -0.35 0.81
C GLY A 139 -6.06 -1.08 1.38
N ILE A 140 -4.88 -0.87 0.75
CA ILE A 140 -3.65 -1.60 1.08
C ILE A 140 -3.17 -1.33 2.53
N ALA A 141 -3.33 -0.11 3.05
CA ALA A 141 -2.95 0.19 4.42
C ALA A 141 -3.86 -0.49 5.45
N SER A 142 -5.15 -0.64 5.14
CA SER A 142 -6.09 -1.42 5.96
C SER A 142 -5.77 -2.91 5.92
N HIS A 143 -5.47 -3.42 4.73
CA HIS A 143 -5.14 -4.82 4.52
C HIS A 143 -3.85 -5.22 5.26
N LEU A 144 -2.78 -4.43 5.10
CA LEU A 144 -1.52 -4.65 5.82
C LEU A 144 -1.73 -4.59 7.32
N GLY A 145 -2.44 -3.57 7.83
CA GLY A 145 -2.68 -3.39 9.25
C GLY A 145 -3.45 -4.54 9.88
N VAL A 146 -4.49 -5.04 9.22
CA VAL A 146 -5.27 -6.19 9.71
C VAL A 146 -4.44 -7.48 9.71
N LEU A 147 -3.62 -7.72 8.66
CA LEU A 147 -2.82 -8.94 8.57
C LEU A 147 -1.63 -8.94 9.56
N SER A 148 -0.98 -7.79 9.75
CA SER A 148 0.17 -7.66 10.67
C SER A 148 -0.23 -7.34 12.11
N ASP A 149 -1.51 -7.09 12.36
CA ASP A 149 -2.08 -6.61 13.63
C ASP A 149 -1.38 -5.34 14.16
N THR A 150 -0.85 -4.50 13.25
CA THR A 150 -0.06 -3.30 13.55
C THR A 150 -0.83 -2.05 13.16
N PRO A 151 -0.78 -0.96 13.95
CA PRO A 151 -1.31 0.34 13.54
C PRO A 151 -0.77 0.75 12.17
N CYS A 152 -1.68 1.08 11.24
CA CYS A 152 -1.31 1.48 9.88
C CYS A 152 -2.04 2.75 9.46
N VAL A 153 -1.35 3.60 8.70
CA VAL A 153 -1.87 4.83 8.11
C VAL A 153 -1.62 4.82 6.60
N GLY A 154 -2.65 5.08 5.82
CA GLY A 154 -2.53 5.26 4.37
C GLY A 154 -2.07 6.68 4.03
N ILE A 155 -1.02 6.79 3.23
CA ILE A 155 -0.43 8.04 2.72
C ILE A 155 -0.43 7.99 1.20
N ALA A 156 -1.50 8.44 0.58
CA ALA A 156 -1.61 8.42 -0.87
C ALA A 156 -1.11 9.73 -1.51
N LYS A 157 -0.39 9.62 -2.60
CA LYS A 157 0.12 10.76 -3.40
C LYS A 157 -0.92 11.30 -4.39
N THR A 158 -1.94 10.50 -4.68
CA THR A 158 -3.01 10.81 -5.64
C THR A 158 -4.37 10.56 -5.01
N LEU A 159 -5.32 11.49 -5.20
CA LEU A 159 -6.68 11.31 -4.72
C LEU A 159 -7.34 10.10 -5.38
N MET A 160 -7.81 9.18 -4.56
CA MET A 160 -8.73 8.15 -5.00
C MET A 160 -10.14 8.71 -5.00
N GLN A 161 -10.77 8.71 -6.16
CA GLN A 161 -12.13 9.21 -6.31
C GLN A 161 -13.11 8.12 -5.88
N VAL A 162 -13.88 8.40 -4.84
CA VAL A 162 -14.85 7.46 -4.28
C VAL A 162 -16.05 8.21 -3.69
N ASP A 163 -17.24 7.69 -3.86
CA ASP A 163 -18.49 8.13 -3.18
C ASP A 163 -18.65 9.67 -3.15
N GLY A 164 -18.57 10.31 -4.31
CA GLY A 164 -18.69 11.77 -4.46
C GLY A 164 -17.41 12.57 -4.18
N ILE A 165 -16.36 11.94 -3.64
CA ILE A 165 -15.04 12.58 -3.55
C ILE A 165 -14.41 12.55 -4.94
N ALA A 166 -14.28 13.71 -5.59
CA ALA A 166 -13.76 13.84 -6.96
C ALA A 166 -12.79 15.02 -7.06
N LYS A 167 -11.98 15.03 -8.13
CA LYS A 167 -11.14 16.17 -8.51
C LYS A 167 -11.94 17.15 -9.38
N ASP A 168 -12.92 17.80 -8.76
CA ASP A 168 -13.71 18.84 -9.36
C ASP A 168 -13.14 20.24 -9.09
N GLU A 169 -13.87 21.28 -9.47
CA GLU A 169 -13.52 22.66 -9.23
C GLU A 169 -13.49 23.00 -7.73
N GLN A 170 -14.44 22.48 -6.95
CA GLN A 170 -14.48 22.71 -5.50
C GLN A 170 -13.26 22.10 -4.80
N PHE A 171 -12.87 20.89 -5.21
CA PHE A 171 -11.65 20.26 -4.70
C PHE A 171 -10.41 21.09 -5.07
N THR A 172 -10.33 21.55 -6.31
CA THR A 172 -9.19 22.39 -6.77
C THR A 172 -9.08 23.69 -5.98
N ASN A 173 -10.21 24.35 -5.70
CA ASN A 173 -10.26 25.54 -4.87
C ASN A 173 -9.79 25.26 -3.43
N LYS A 174 -10.26 24.19 -2.80
CA LYS A 174 -9.80 23.76 -1.47
C LYS A 174 -8.30 23.44 -1.43
N VAL A 175 -7.75 22.85 -2.48
CA VAL A 175 -6.29 22.63 -2.58
C VAL A 175 -5.54 23.95 -2.68
N ALA A 176 -6.06 24.93 -3.40
CA ALA A 176 -5.45 26.27 -3.51
C ALA A 176 -5.49 27.05 -2.19
N GLU A 177 -6.47 26.80 -1.32
CA GLU A 177 -6.59 27.40 0.02
C GLU A 177 -5.55 26.86 1.01
N LEU A 178 -4.96 25.68 0.77
CA LEU A 178 -3.90 25.12 1.61
C LEU A 178 -2.62 25.97 1.43
N SER A 179 -2.34 26.88 2.34
CA SER A 179 -1.25 27.86 2.23
C SER A 179 -0.03 27.53 3.09
N CYS A 180 -0.24 26.88 4.24
CA CYS A 180 0.81 26.58 5.22
C CYS A 180 1.04 25.08 5.40
N ASP A 181 2.22 24.73 5.93
CA ASP A 181 2.53 23.36 6.35
C ASP A 181 1.53 22.87 7.40
N GLY A 182 0.94 21.73 7.13
CA GLY A 182 -0.03 21.11 8.01
C GLY A 182 -1.47 21.57 7.79
N ASP A 183 -1.74 22.47 6.83
CA ASP A 183 -3.10 22.78 6.42
C ASP A 183 -3.80 21.53 5.90
N THR A 184 -5.09 21.41 6.24
CA THR A 184 -5.88 20.23 5.90
C THR A 184 -7.30 20.59 5.52
N PHE A 185 -7.92 19.73 4.70
CA PHE A 185 -9.38 19.70 4.57
C PHE A 185 -9.90 18.27 4.50
N PRO A 186 -11.14 18.03 4.99
CA PRO A 186 -11.71 16.69 5.02
C PRO A 186 -12.17 16.23 3.63
N LEU A 187 -12.00 14.93 3.39
CA LEU A 187 -12.53 14.23 2.24
C LEU A 187 -13.84 13.57 2.64
N ILE A 188 -14.95 14.23 2.28
CA ILE A 188 -16.30 13.88 2.75
C ILE A 188 -17.07 13.23 1.61
N THR A 189 -17.67 12.08 1.90
CA THR A 189 -18.55 11.35 0.96
C THR A 189 -19.90 12.05 0.79
N THR A 190 -20.67 11.61 -0.20
CA THR A 190 -22.07 12.06 -0.38
C THR A 190 -22.95 11.79 0.83
N SER A 191 -22.64 10.75 1.61
CA SER A 191 -23.35 10.42 2.86
C SER A 191 -22.88 11.23 4.07
N GLY A 192 -21.94 12.19 3.91
CA GLY A 192 -21.40 13.01 5.00
C GLY A 192 -20.30 12.33 5.83
N ARG A 193 -19.81 11.14 5.45
CA ARG A 193 -18.74 10.46 6.15
C ARG A 193 -17.38 11.00 5.71
N THR A 194 -16.49 11.28 6.67
CA THR A 194 -15.10 11.63 6.38
C THR A 194 -14.27 10.35 6.22
N LEU A 195 -13.73 10.10 5.02
CA LEU A 195 -12.90 8.93 4.73
C LEU A 195 -11.38 9.22 4.84
N GLY A 196 -11.01 10.49 4.89
CA GLY A 196 -9.61 10.90 4.98
C GLY A 196 -9.47 12.40 5.04
N MET A 197 -8.23 12.86 5.04
CA MET A 197 -7.88 14.28 5.00
C MET A 197 -6.89 14.54 3.87
N ALA A 198 -7.09 15.60 3.13
CA ALA A 198 -6.02 16.19 2.33
C ALA A 198 -5.10 16.97 3.30
N LEU A 199 -3.80 16.77 3.20
CA LEU A 199 -2.79 17.38 4.06
C LEU A 199 -1.69 18.01 3.21
N ARG A 200 -1.40 19.29 3.40
CA ARG A 200 -0.21 19.94 2.86
C ARG A 200 1.00 19.58 3.73
N GLY A 201 1.85 18.71 3.19
CA GLY A 201 3.01 18.18 3.93
C GLY A 201 4.22 19.11 3.96
N SER A 202 4.28 20.13 3.06
CA SER A 202 5.41 21.06 2.97
C SER A 202 5.04 22.32 2.20
N GLU A 203 5.51 23.48 2.65
CA GLU A 203 5.37 24.76 1.93
C GLU A 203 5.96 24.72 0.51
N LYS A 204 6.97 23.86 0.29
CA LYS A 204 7.60 23.70 -1.02
C LYS A 204 6.76 22.88 -2.02
N SER A 205 5.59 22.38 -1.62
CA SER A 205 4.70 21.62 -2.48
C SER A 205 3.27 22.14 -2.43
N SER A 206 2.71 22.47 -3.59
CA SER A 206 1.30 22.83 -3.75
C SER A 206 0.36 21.60 -3.75
N ASN A 207 0.89 20.40 -3.98
CA ASN A 207 0.08 19.19 -4.04
C ASN A 207 0.00 18.55 -2.66
N PRO A 208 -1.21 18.34 -2.09
CA PRO A 208 -1.38 17.64 -0.83
C PRO A 208 -1.08 16.13 -0.97
N ILE A 209 -0.92 15.48 0.16
CA ILE A 209 -1.08 14.02 0.32
C ILE A 209 -2.46 13.74 0.90
N PHE A 210 -2.92 12.50 0.74
CA PHE A 210 -4.23 12.06 1.21
C PHE A 210 -4.03 11.04 2.31
N VAL A 211 -4.37 11.44 3.54
CA VAL A 211 -4.21 10.62 4.74
C VAL A 211 -5.51 9.92 5.05
N SER A 212 -5.46 8.63 5.27
CA SER A 212 -6.63 7.83 5.67
C SER A 212 -6.26 6.79 6.72
N VAL A 213 -7.24 6.39 7.52
CA VAL A 213 -7.08 5.31 8.50
C VAL A 213 -6.72 4.01 7.78
N GLY A 214 -5.67 3.35 8.22
CA GLY A 214 -5.35 1.98 7.84
C GLY A 214 -5.96 0.99 8.83
N HIS A 215 -5.38 0.89 10.04
CA HIS A 215 -5.82 -0.01 11.10
C HIS A 215 -5.37 0.51 12.47
N LYS A 216 -6.13 0.25 13.55
CA LYS A 216 -5.79 0.57 14.95
C LYS A 216 -5.35 2.03 15.19
N VAL A 217 -5.92 2.98 14.46
CA VAL A 217 -5.60 4.40 14.56
C VAL A 217 -6.84 5.24 14.22
N SER A 218 -7.07 6.34 14.92
CA SER A 218 -8.09 7.32 14.56
C SER A 218 -7.61 8.21 13.41
N LEU A 219 -8.53 8.80 12.64
CA LEU A 219 -8.16 9.75 11.57
C LEU A 219 -7.41 10.98 12.13
N ALA A 220 -7.80 11.47 13.30
CA ALA A 220 -7.15 12.60 13.95
C ALA A 220 -5.69 12.27 14.28
N THR A 221 -5.42 11.11 14.87
CA THR A 221 -4.06 10.64 15.18
C THR A 221 -3.27 10.37 13.91
N ALA A 222 -3.88 9.76 12.88
CA ALA A 222 -3.24 9.51 11.58
C ALA A 222 -2.76 10.81 10.92
N VAL A 223 -3.59 11.86 10.90
CA VAL A 223 -3.24 13.18 10.36
C VAL A 223 -2.15 13.86 11.19
N ARG A 224 -2.28 13.85 12.52
CA ARG A 224 -1.28 14.42 13.44
C ARG A 224 0.08 13.73 13.26
N LEU A 225 0.11 12.41 13.11
CA LEU A 225 1.33 11.64 12.86
C LEU A 225 1.91 11.95 11.48
N ALA A 226 1.10 11.90 10.43
CA ALA A 226 1.54 12.19 9.07
C ALA A 226 2.18 13.58 8.97
N ARG A 227 1.55 14.61 9.58
CA ARG A 227 2.11 15.97 9.67
C ARG A 227 3.50 15.98 10.33
N ARG A 228 3.66 15.27 11.46
CA ARG A 228 4.94 15.19 12.17
C ARG A 228 6.03 14.49 11.35
N CYS A 229 5.63 13.58 10.47
CA CYS A 229 6.55 12.84 9.59
C CYS A 229 6.86 13.57 8.28
N CYS A 230 6.16 14.66 7.93
CA CYS A 230 6.40 15.41 6.69
C CYS A 230 7.51 16.44 6.87
N ARG A 231 8.68 16.17 6.27
CA ARG A 231 9.74 17.17 5.98
C ARG A 231 9.68 17.70 4.56
N TYR A 232 8.98 16.96 3.72
CA TYR A 232 8.70 17.21 2.31
C TYR A 232 7.21 16.94 2.07
N ARG A 233 6.80 16.92 0.80
CA ARG A 233 5.41 16.61 0.43
C ARG A 233 4.91 15.30 1.05
N VAL A 234 5.72 14.25 0.99
CA VAL A 234 5.37 12.90 1.47
C VAL A 234 6.05 12.65 2.81
N ALA A 235 5.37 11.96 3.71
CA ALA A 235 5.89 11.55 5.00
C ALA A 235 7.21 10.79 4.86
N GLU A 236 8.20 11.13 5.68
CA GLU A 236 9.59 10.68 5.53
C GLU A 236 9.77 9.15 5.50
N PRO A 237 9.08 8.32 6.32
CA PRO A 237 9.21 6.88 6.23
C PRO A 237 8.81 6.32 4.84
N VAL A 238 7.69 6.80 4.28
CA VAL A 238 7.23 6.41 2.93
C VAL A 238 8.19 6.92 1.86
N ARG A 239 8.65 8.19 1.99
CA ARG A 239 9.61 8.78 1.06
C ARG A 239 10.95 8.03 1.05
N GLN A 240 11.42 7.61 2.20
CA GLN A 240 12.66 6.83 2.32
C GLN A 240 12.51 5.42 1.74
N ALA A 241 11.35 4.78 1.89
CA ALA A 241 11.05 3.50 1.25
C ALA A 241 11.05 3.64 -0.28
N ASP A 242 10.37 4.66 -0.84
CA ASP A 242 10.34 4.97 -2.28
C ASP A 242 11.75 5.25 -2.85
N ILE A 243 12.58 6.02 -2.15
CA ILE A 243 13.95 6.30 -2.59
C ILE A 243 14.78 5.01 -2.65
N ARG A 244 14.78 4.22 -1.57
CA ARG A 244 15.59 3.01 -1.47
C ARG A 244 15.17 1.94 -2.46
N SER A 245 13.88 1.74 -2.66
CA SER A 245 13.38 0.79 -3.65
C SER A 245 13.82 1.17 -5.07
N ARG A 246 13.78 2.48 -5.41
CA ARG A 246 14.24 2.98 -6.72
C ARG A 246 15.74 2.90 -6.89
N ASP A 247 16.51 3.22 -5.85
CA ASP A 247 17.98 3.14 -5.90
C ASP A 247 18.42 1.68 -6.05
N PHE A 248 17.80 0.76 -5.32
CA PHE A 248 18.00 -0.68 -5.48
C PHE A 248 17.75 -1.16 -6.92
N LEU A 249 16.65 -0.70 -7.52
CA LEU A 249 16.32 -1.05 -8.90
C LEU A 249 17.27 -0.44 -9.92
N ARG A 250 17.74 0.80 -9.70
CA ARG A 250 18.76 1.45 -10.56
C ARG A 250 20.08 0.70 -10.52
N GLU A 251 20.48 0.22 -9.36
CA GLU A 251 21.70 -0.57 -9.19
C GLU A 251 21.59 -1.94 -9.86
N LYS A 252 20.44 -2.61 -9.73
CA LYS A 252 20.21 -3.96 -10.29
C LYS A 252 19.91 -3.96 -11.78
N PHE A 253 19.31 -2.91 -12.31
CA PHE A 253 18.84 -2.79 -13.71
C PHE A 253 19.26 -1.46 -14.34
N PRO A 254 20.56 -1.11 -14.38
CA PRO A 254 21.02 0.21 -14.85
C PRO A 254 20.53 0.53 -16.28
N GLU A 255 20.48 -0.48 -17.16
CA GLU A 255 20.03 -0.33 -18.54
C GLU A 255 18.55 0.15 -18.67
N SER A 256 17.72 -0.15 -17.69
CA SER A 256 16.32 0.29 -17.65
C SER A 256 16.15 1.77 -17.27
N TYR A 257 17.21 2.40 -16.77
CA TYR A 257 17.21 3.78 -16.30
C TYR A 257 18.14 4.70 -17.12
N ASP A 258 18.92 4.15 -18.07
CA ASP A 258 19.78 4.92 -18.94
C ASP A 258 18.94 5.75 -19.92
N THR A 259 19.03 7.08 -19.82
CA THR A 259 18.21 8.03 -20.60
C THR A 259 18.50 8.02 -22.09
N ALA A 260 19.67 7.51 -22.51
CA ALA A 260 20.04 7.39 -23.92
C ALA A 260 19.34 6.21 -24.62
N ALA A 261 18.97 5.15 -23.88
CA ALA A 261 18.30 3.97 -24.40
C ALA A 261 16.77 4.04 -24.30
N CYS A 262 16.23 4.93 -23.46
CA CYS A 262 14.79 5.03 -23.16
C CYS A 262 14.04 5.95 -24.14
N LYS A 263 14.13 5.72 -25.46
CA LYS A 263 13.02 6.07 -26.35
C LYS A 263 11.91 5.12 -25.99
N GLN A 264 10.85 5.65 -25.38
CA GLN A 264 9.69 4.90 -24.88
C GLN A 264 9.31 3.77 -25.84
N PRO A 265 9.32 2.50 -25.41
CA PRO A 265 8.58 1.50 -26.14
C PRO A 265 7.12 1.91 -26.03
N LYS A 266 6.45 2.14 -27.16
CA LYS A 266 4.99 2.21 -27.22
C LYS A 266 4.47 1.06 -26.40
N ARG A 267 3.51 1.33 -25.47
CA ARG A 267 2.78 0.30 -24.72
C ARG A 267 2.55 -0.88 -25.67
N ARG A 268 3.31 -1.94 -25.52
CA ARG A 268 2.99 -3.21 -26.15
C ARG A 268 1.75 -3.70 -25.41
N THR A 269 0.64 -3.74 -26.09
CA THR A 269 -0.51 -4.53 -25.66
C THR A 269 0.02 -5.96 -25.48
N VAL A 270 0.20 -6.39 -24.23
CA VAL A 270 0.53 -7.77 -23.91
C VAL A 270 -0.60 -8.62 -24.48
N LYS A 271 -0.27 -9.68 -25.22
CA LYS A 271 -1.29 -10.53 -25.82
C LYS A 271 -2.14 -11.16 -24.71
N ASP A 272 -3.44 -11.22 -24.89
CA ASP A 272 -4.40 -11.77 -23.94
C ASP A 272 -4.04 -13.21 -23.47
N SER A 273 -3.32 -13.97 -24.32
CA SER A 273 -2.81 -15.31 -23.97
C SER A 273 -1.82 -15.35 -22.79
N ASP A 274 -0.89 -14.36 -22.71
CA ASP A 274 0.14 -14.31 -21.67
C ASP A 274 -0.46 -13.92 -20.31
N HIS A 275 -1.56 -13.17 -20.32
CA HIS A 275 -2.34 -12.88 -19.12
C HIS A 275 -3.08 -14.10 -18.60
N LEU A 276 -3.67 -14.91 -19.50
CA LEU A 276 -4.46 -16.08 -19.12
C LEU A 276 -3.61 -17.15 -18.40
N GLU A 277 -2.42 -17.44 -18.92
CA GLU A 277 -1.51 -18.40 -18.28
C GLU A 277 -1.09 -17.93 -16.88
N ARG A 278 -0.77 -16.65 -16.70
CA ARG A 278 -0.43 -16.06 -15.38
C ARG A 278 -1.60 -16.12 -14.41
N TYR A 279 -2.83 -15.86 -14.87
CA TYR A 279 -4.03 -15.97 -14.03
C TYR A 279 -4.31 -17.40 -13.59
N GLN A 280 -4.14 -18.37 -14.48
CA GLN A 280 -4.31 -19.79 -14.14
C GLN A 280 -3.24 -20.27 -13.16
N GLN A 281 -1.99 -19.86 -13.35
CA GLN A 281 -0.90 -20.17 -12.43
C GLN A 281 -1.18 -19.58 -11.04
N TYR A 282 -1.54 -18.30 -10.94
CA TYR A 282 -1.89 -17.66 -9.69
C TYR A 282 -3.05 -18.35 -8.95
N ALA A 283 -4.11 -18.71 -9.68
CA ALA A 283 -5.25 -19.41 -9.10
C ALA A 283 -4.88 -20.80 -8.56
N ASN A 284 -3.92 -21.47 -9.19
CA ASN A 284 -3.41 -22.77 -8.73
C ASN A 284 -2.49 -22.63 -7.52
N GLU A 285 -1.59 -21.65 -7.50
CA GLU A 285 -0.70 -21.35 -6.36
C GLU A 285 -1.49 -20.99 -5.10
N ARG A 286 -2.52 -20.13 -5.21
CA ARG A 286 -3.41 -19.79 -4.08
C ARG A 286 -4.21 -20.97 -3.53
N LYS A 287 -4.59 -21.92 -4.36
CA LYS A 287 -5.22 -23.16 -3.88
C LYS A 287 -4.26 -24.00 -3.02
N ILE A 288 -2.99 -24.04 -3.40
CA ILE A 288 -1.94 -24.76 -2.66
C ILE A 288 -1.65 -24.05 -1.33
N GLU A 289 -1.49 -22.72 -1.33
CA GLU A 289 -1.26 -21.91 -0.12
C GLU A 289 -2.41 -22.05 0.90
N ARG A 290 -3.66 -22.03 0.46
CA ARG A 290 -4.82 -22.23 1.35
C ARG A 290 -4.83 -23.63 1.99
N VAL A 291 -4.39 -24.64 1.27
CA VAL A 291 -4.25 -26.00 1.85
C VAL A 291 -3.17 -26.02 2.91
N VAL A 292 -2.05 -25.35 2.69
CA VAL A 292 -0.93 -25.26 3.65
C VAL A 292 -1.34 -24.45 4.88
N PHE A 293 -1.99 -23.28 4.74
CA PHE A 293 -2.46 -22.48 5.86
C PHE A 293 -3.54 -23.20 6.69
N HIS A 294 -4.44 -23.95 6.04
CA HIS A 294 -5.48 -24.72 6.75
C HIS A 294 -4.90 -25.93 7.50
N CYS A 295 -3.79 -26.50 7.03
CA CYS A 295 -3.06 -27.55 7.75
C CYS A 295 -2.30 -27.02 8.96
N HIS A 296 -1.70 -25.83 8.88
CA HIS A 296 -0.97 -25.23 10.01
C HIS A 296 -1.90 -24.73 11.14
N SER A 297 -3.08 -24.21 10.81
CA SER A 297 -4.06 -23.79 11.82
C SER A 297 -4.72 -24.97 12.58
N LYS A 298 -4.71 -26.18 12.01
CA LYS A 298 -5.21 -27.40 12.66
C LYS A 298 -4.16 -28.15 13.49
N LEU A 299 -2.86 -27.80 13.35
CA LEU A 299 -1.77 -28.36 14.17
C LEU A 299 -1.43 -27.47 15.39
N ALA A 300 -2.03 -26.29 15.49
CA ALA A 300 -1.86 -25.35 16.60
C ALA A 300 -3.09 -25.26 17.53
N SER A 301 -4.10 -26.09 17.32
CA SER A 301 -5.23 -26.37 18.21
C SER A 301 -5.12 -27.83 18.67
#